data_a634203b71612f3c5e3e0d44aaf8b426
#
_entry.id   a634203b71612f3c5e3e0d44aaf8b426
#
_cell.length_a   1.000
_cell.length_b   1.000
_cell.length_c   1.000
_cell.angle_alpha   90.00
_cell.angle_beta   90.00
_cell.angle_gamma   90.00
#
_symmetry.space_group_name_H-M   'P 1'
#
loop_
_entity.id
_entity.type
_entity.pdbx_description
1 polymer ?
#
loop_
_entity_poly.entity_id
_entity_poly.type
_entity_poly.pdbx_seq_one_letter_code
_entity_poly.pdbx_strand_id
1 'polypeptide(L)'
;MTKSKLWIVDDEESIREICKSALEDSFIIETFPNGSEALLALNSDKPDLIITDIKMPGLSGLDLLQKVSEKYPSLPTIVITAHSDIDNALSAYKGGAFEYLSKPFDVDKIRSLALKALNQSDSAITIKKSNITCSKLTNLIIYN
;
A
#
# COMPACT_ATOMS: atom_id res chain seq x y z
N MET A 1 23.12 -0.04 -6.86
CA MET A 1 21.71 -0.31 -7.16
C MET A 1 20.81 0.71 -6.50
N THR A 2 19.84 1.17 -7.24
CA THR A 2 18.91 2.18 -6.76
C THR A 2 17.85 1.55 -5.89
N LYS A 3 17.60 2.13 -4.73
CA LYS A 3 16.51 1.68 -3.88
C LYS A 3 15.18 2.09 -4.50
N SER A 4 14.16 1.26 -4.29
CA SER A 4 12.82 1.59 -4.73
C SER A 4 12.23 2.70 -3.87
N LYS A 5 11.36 3.49 -4.46
CA LYS A 5 10.67 4.58 -3.77
C LYS A 5 9.36 4.05 -3.18
N LEU A 6 9.15 4.35 -1.92
CA LEU A 6 7.96 3.90 -1.22
C LEU A 6 7.33 5.09 -0.51
N TRP A 7 6.04 5.31 -0.74
CA TRP A 7 5.30 6.41 -0.10
C TRP A 7 4.41 5.84 1.00
N ILE A 8 4.40 6.53 2.13
CA ILE A 8 3.56 6.17 3.27
C ILE A 8 2.60 7.31 3.52
N VAL A 9 1.30 7.01 3.48
CA VAL A 9 0.23 8.00 3.64
C VAL A 9 -0.59 7.63 4.86
N ASP A 10 -0.52 8.43 5.92
CA ASP A 10 -1.23 8.17 7.16
C ASP A 10 -1.34 9.48 7.92
N ASP A 11 -2.49 9.74 8.52
CA ASP A 11 -2.68 10.96 9.29
C ASP A 11 -2.04 10.91 10.67
N GLU A 12 -1.60 9.73 11.12
CA GLU A 12 -0.93 9.57 12.40
C GLU A 12 0.58 9.65 12.20
N GLU A 13 1.20 10.65 12.82
CA GLU A 13 2.64 10.84 12.71
C GLU A 13 3.42 9.64 13.22
N SER A 14 2.95 9.03 14.31
CA SER A 14 3.64 7.88 14.90
C SER A 14 3.69 6.71 13.92
N ILE A 15 2.63 6.48 13.17
CA ILE A 15 2.61 5.40 12.17
C ILE A 15 3.58 5.72 11.05
N ARG A 16 3.59 6.96 10.56
CA ARG A 16 4.52 7.35 9.52
C ARG A 16 5.97 7.12 9.96
N GLU A 17 6.29 7.48 11.19
CA GLU A 17 7.65 7.32 11.70
C GLU A 17 8.03 5.87 11.90
N ILE A 18 7.12 5.05 12.42
CA ILE A 18 7.37 3.62 12.60
C ILE A 18 7.64 2.96 11.25
N CYS A 19 6.81 3.24 10.26
CA CYS A 19 6.99 2.66 8.95
C CYS A 19 8.28 3.14 8.29
N LYS A 20 8.59 4.40 8.43
CA LYS A 20 9.82 4.93 7.86
C LYS A 20 11.05 4.26 8.49
N SER A 21 11.08 4.17 9.82
CA SER A 21 12.19 3.52 10.51
C SER A 21 12.34 2.06 10.11
N ALA A 22 11.24 1.38 9.93
CA ALA A 22 11.28 -0.04 9.58
C ALA A 22 11.76 -0.29 8.17
N LEU A 23 11.55 0.65 7.26
CA LEU A 23 11.73 0.42 5.82
C LEU A 23 12.85 1.23 5.19
N GLU A 24 13.38 2.25 5.86
CA GLU A 24 14.33 3.15 5.21
C GLU A 24 15.67 2.51 4.88
N ASP A 25 15.98 1.38 5.49
CA ASP A 25 17.20 0.65 5.12
C ASP A 25 17.12 0.07 3.71
N SER A 26 15.91 -0.29 3.28
CA SER A 26 15.69 -0.98 2.01
C SER A 26 15.04 -0.11 0.95
N PHE A 27 14.43 1.01 1.34
CA PHE A 27 13.64 1.84 0.43
C PHE A 27 13.94 3.31 0.63
N ILE A 28 13.69 4.10 -0.40
CA ILE A 28 13.65 5.55 -0.27
C ILE A 28 12.24 5.91 0.15
N ILE A 29 12.09 6.42 1.38
CA ILE A 29 10.78 6.64 1.98
C ILE A 29 10.39 8.11 1.92
N GLU A 30 9.18 8.36 1.48
CA GLU A 30 8.56 9.67 1.59
C GLU A 30 7.22 9.49 2.29
N THR A 31 6.89 10.41 3.19
CA THR A 31 5.67 10.29 3.99
C THR A 31 4.74 11.48 3.73
N PHE A 32 3.44 11.22 3.80
CA PHE A 32 2.41 12.23 3.58
C PHE A 32 1.37 12.14 4.69
N PRO A 33 0.91 13.26 5.23
CA PRO A 33 -0.08 13.25 6.30
C PRO A 33 -1.51 13.03 5.82
N ASN A 34 -1.74 13.13 4.52
CA ASN A 34 -3.08 12.92 3.97
C ASN A 34 -3.00 12.55 2.50
N GLY A 35 -4.12 12.08 1.98
CA GLY A 35 -4.19 11.62 0.60
C GLY A 35 -4.10 12.73 -0.43
N SER A 36 -4.56 13.93 -0.08
CA SER A 36 -4.51 15.06 -1.00
C SER A 36 -3.08 15.47 -1.33
N GLU A 37 -2.21 15.49 -0.32
CA GLU A 37 -0.80 15.82 -0.55
C GLU A 37 -0.11 14.73 -1.37
N ALA A 38 -0.45 13.47 -1.11
CA ALA A 38 0.10 12.38 -1.91
C ALA A 38 -0.33 12.49 -3.38
N LEU A 39 -1.60 12.82 -3.63
CA LEU A 39 -2.08 13.00 -5.00
C LEU A 39 -1.38 14.15 -5.71
N LEU A 40 -1.16 15.25 -5.01
CA LEU A 40 -0.42 16.36 -5.60
C LEU A 40 0.99 15.93 -5.99
N ALA A 41 1.64 15.16 -5.12
CA ALA A 41 2.99 14.69 -5.39
C ALA A 41 3.03 13.75 -6.60
N LEU A 42 1.96 13.01 -6.86
CA LEU A 42 1.90 12.12 -8.02
C LEU A 42 1.97 12.86 -9.35
N ASN A 43 1.67 14.14 -9.36
CA ASN A 43 1.77 14.92 -10.59
C ASN A 43 3.21 15.15 -11.03
N SER A 44 4.15 15.06 -10.11
CA SER A 44 5.57 15.34 -10.42
C SER A 44 6.49 14.16 -10.12
N ASP A 45 6.02 13.14 -9.43
CA ASP A 45 6.85 11.99 -9.10
C ASP A 45 5.97 10.75 -9.01
N LYS A 46 6.60 9.59 -9.20
CA LYS A 46 5.89 8.31 -9.13
C LYS A 46 6.67 7.37 -8.23
N PRO A 47 6.07 6.89 -7.13
CA PRO A 47 6.73 5.87 -6.31
C PRO A 47 6.60 4.50 -6.95
N ASP A 48 7.31 3.54 -6.39
CA ASP A 48 7.19 2.15 -6.80
C ASP A 48 6.14 1.41 -5.99
N LEU A 49 5.76 1.96 -4.84
CA LEU A 49 4.77 1.34 -3.95
C LEU A 49 4.18 2.42 -3.06
N ILE A 50 2.88 2.31 -2.80
CA ILE A 50 2.19 3.18 -1.85
C ILE A 50 1.63 2.33 -0.72
N ILE A 51 1.82 2.79 0.52
CA ILE A 51 1.18 2.21 1.70
C ILE A 51 0.30 3.30 2.29
N THR A 52 -1.00 3.08 2.39
CA THR A 52 -1.92 4.09 2.86
C THR A 52 -2.89 3.56 3.90
N ASP A 53 -3.22 4.40 4.87
CA ASP A 53 -4.33 4.15 5.78
C ASP A 53 -5.65 4.35 5.03
N ILE A 54 -6.69 3.65 5.44
CA ILE A 54 -8.02 3.82 4.85
C ILE A 54 -8.70 5.08 5.40
N LYS A 55 -8.71 5.23 6.73
CA LYS A 55 -9.45 6.31 7.36
C LYS A 55 -8.55 7.48 7.65
N MET A 56 -8.72 8.53 6.87
CA MET A 56 -7.99 9.77 7.05
C MET A 56 -8.96 10.92 6.84
N PRO A 57 -8.75 12.04 7.54
CA PRO A 57 -9.59 13.22 7.29
C PRO A 57 -9.47 13.67 5.83
N GLY A 58 -10.57 14.05 5.23
CA GLY A 58 -10.61 14.47 3.84
C GLY A 58 -10.63 13.26 2.91
N LEU A 59 -9.64 13.18 2.04
CA LEU A 59 -9.56 12.08 1.07
C LEU A 59 -9.20 10.78 1.78
N SER A 60 -10.05 9.78 1.66
CA SER A 60 -9.80 8.49 2.30
C SER A 60 -8.77 7.68 1.54
N GLY A 61 -8.25 6.63 2.19
CA GLY A 61 -7.33 5.71 1.52
C GLY A 61 -7.97 5.00 0.34
N LEU A 62 -9.27 4.73 0.41
CA LEU A 62 -9.97 4.11 -0.70
C LEU A 62 -10.08 5.07 -1.89
N ASP A 63 -10.35 6.34 -1.62
CA ASP A 63 -10.37 7.35 -2.67
C ASP A 63 -8.99 7.51 -3.30
N LEU A 64 -7.96 7.51 -2.47
CA LEU A 64 -6.59 7.58 -2.95
C LEU A 64 -6.26 6.39 -3.84
N LEU A 65 -6.63 5.18 -3.39
CA LEU A 65 -6.41 3.97 -4.16
C LEU A 65 -7.07 4.05 -5.53
N GLN A 66 -8.31 4.52 -5.57
CA GLN A 66 -9.03 4.63 -6.83
C GLN A 66 -8.32 5.58 -7.80
N LYS A 67 -7.91 6.74 -7.31
CA LYS A 67 -7.24 7.73 -8.15
C LYS A 67 -5.87 7.27 -8.61
N VAL A 68 -5.15 6.56 -7.75
CA VAL A 68 -3.86 5.98 -8.11
C VAL A 68 -4.05 4.92 -9.19
N SER A 69 -5.07 4.08 -9.04
CA SER A 69 -5.35 3.02 -10.01
C SER A 69 -5.71 3.58 -11.38
N GLU A 70 -6.43 4.71 -11.39
CA GLU A 70 -6.78 5.36 -12.65
C GLU A 70 -5.56 5.94 -13.36
N LYS A 71 -4.64 6.51 -12.59
CA LYS A 71 -3.47 7.15 -13.17
C LYS A 71 -2.34 6.16 -13.46
N TYR A 72 -2.11 5.23 -12.56
CA TYR A 72 -1.04 4.24 -12.67
C TYR A 72 -1.57 2.85 -12.32
N PRO A 73 -2.21 2.16 -13.27
CA PRO A 73 -2.87 0.88 -12.96
C PRO A 73 -1.95 -0.20 -12.42
N SER A 74 -0.66 -0.12 -12.72
CA SER A 74 0.29 -1.14 -12.25
C SER A 74 1.04 -0.75 -10.98
N LEU A 75 0.74 0.40 -10.42
CA LEU A 75 1.38 0.83 -9.17
C LEU A 75 0.72 0.10 -8.00
N PRO A 76 1.46 -0.77 -7.28
CA PRO A 76 0.86 -1.51 -6.18
C PRO A 76 0.57 -0.59 -4.98
N THR A 77 -0.52 -0.86 -4.31
CA THR A 77 -0.93 -0.12 -3.12
C THR A 77 -1.28 -1.10 -2.02
N ILE A 78 -0.66 -0.93 -0.86
CA ILE A 78 -0.98 -1.71 0.34
C ILE A 78 -1.83 -0.82 1.24
N VAL A 79 -2.93 -1.36 1.73
CA VAL A 79 -3.87 -0.61 2.55
C VAL A 79 -3.74 -1.06 4.00
N ILE A 80 -3.59 -0.08 4.91
CA ILE A 80 -3.56 -0.34 6.35
C ILE A 80 -4.92 0.05 6.91
N THR A 81 -5.49 -0.78 7.75
CA THR A 81 -6.82 -0.54 8.28
C THR A 81 -6.91 -0.96 9.74
N ALA A 82 -7.79 -0.32 10.50
CA ALA A 82 -8.10 -0.77 11.85
C ALA A 82 -8.80 -2.12 11.78
N HIS A 83 -8.61 -2.93 12.82
CA HIS A 83 -9.19 -4.28 12.83
C HIS A 83 -10.71 -4.27 12.65
N SER A 84 -11.37 -3.22 13.09
CA SER A 84 -12.82 -3.08 12.98
C SER A 84 -13.31 -2.74 11.57
N ASP A 85 -12.39 -2.48 10.62
CA ASP A 85 -12.76 -2.02 9.28
C ASP A 85 -12.56 -3.08 8.21
N ILE A 86 -12.92 -4.32 8.51
CA ILE A 86 -12.74 -5.43 7.57
C ILE A 86 -13.53 -5.23 6.29
N ASP A 87 -14.75 -4.67 6.38
CA ASP A 87 -15.54 -4.40 5.18
C ASP A 87 -14.86 -3.41 4.27
N ASN A 88 -14.21 -2.40 4.85
CA ASN A 88 -13.45 -1.43 4.08
C ASN A 88 -12.22 -2.06 3.44
N ALA A 89 -11.59 -3.01 4.15
CA ALA A 89 -10.45 -3.73 3.59
C ALA A 89 -10.85 -4.55 2.37
N LEU A 90 -11.99 -5.21 2.43
CA LEU A 90 -12.51 -5.96 1.29
C LEU A 90 -12.82 -5.04 0.11
N SER A 91 -13.38 -3.87 0.39
CA SER A 91 -13.62 -2.87 -0.65
C SER A 91 -12.33 -2.39 -1.28
N ALA A 92 -11.29 -2.19 -0.48
CA ALA A 92 -9.99 -1.81 -0.99
C ALA A 92 -9.42 -2.88 -1.91
N TYR A 93 -9.55 -4.13 -1.51
CA TYR A 93 -9.07 -5.24 -2.32
C TYR A 93 -9.79 -5.28 -3.68
N LYS A 94 -11.10 -5.12 -3.66
CA LYS A 94 -11.88 -5.08 -4.90
C LYS A 94 -11.54 -3.86 -5.75
N GLY A 95 -11.12 -2.77 -5.11
CA GLY A 95 -10.71 -1.55 -5.81
C GLY A 95 -9.31 -1.61 -6.38
N GLY A 96 -8.58 -2.69 -6.20
CA GLY A 96 -7.29 -2.88 -6.80
C GLY A 96 -6.10 -2.82 -5.87
N ALA A 97 -6.30 -2.81 -4.55
CA ALA A 97 -5.19 -2.85 -3.61
C ALA A 97 -4.42 -4.15 -3.77
N PHE A 98 -3.09 -4.07 -3.66
CA PHE A 98 -2.25 -5.26 -3.71
C PHE A 98 -2.52 -6.16 -2.51
N GLU A 99 -2.56 -5.58 -1.34
CA GLU A 99 -2.77 -6.28 -0.08
C GLU A 99 -3.32 -5.30 0.95
N TYR A 100 -3.77 -5.83 2.08
CA TYR A 100 -4.10 -4.97 3.20
C TYR A 100 -3.48 -5.51 4.48
N LEU A 101 -3.36 -4.66 5.48
CA LEU A 101 -2.73 -4.99 6.75
C LEU A 101 -3.52 -4.34 7.88
N SER A 102 -3.96 -5.13 8.87
CA SER A 102 -4.74 -4.56 9.97
C SER A 102 -3.83 -4.06 11.08
N LYS A 103 -4.25 -2.97 11.72
CA LYS A 103 -3.56 -2.40 12.88
C LYS A 103 -4.01 -3.12 14.14
N PRO A 104 -3.14 -3.35 15.11
CA PRO A 104 -1.70 -3.10 15.07
C PRO A 104 -0.99 -4.14 14.21
N PHE A 105 0.13 -3.74 13.61
CA PHE A 105 0.86 -4.65 12.73
C PHE A 105 2.30 -4.79 13.19
N ASP A 106 2.90 -5.89 12.73
CA ASP A 106 4.31 -6.19 12.95
C ASP A 106 5.11 -5.51 11.84
N VAL A 107 6.21 -4.82 12.20
CA VAL A 107 7.03 -4.14 11.20
C VAL A 107 7.66 -5.12 10.21
N ASP A 108 7.95 -6.35 10.66
CA ASP A 108 8.47 -7.37 9.74
C ASP A 108 7.44 -7.75 8.69
N LYS A 109 6.18 -7.74 9.06
CA LYS A 109 5.10 -8.05 8.14
C LYS A 109 4.97 -6.99 7.05
N ILE A 110 5.07 -5.71 7.43
CA ILE A 110 4.97 -4.65 6.44
C ILE A 110 6.17 -4.68 5.49
N ARG A 111 7.36 -5.02 6.00
CA ARG A 111 8.52 -5.16 5.15
C ARG A 111 8.35 -6.32 4.16
N SER A 112 7.85 -7.45 4.63
CA SER A 112 7.60 -8.61 3.77
C SER A 112 6.59 -8.29 2.67
N LEU A 113 5.52 -7.59 3.02
CA LEU A 113 4.51 -7.22 2.04
C LEU A 113 5.06 -6.23 1.01
N ALA A 114 5.87 -5.28 1.44
CA ALA A 114 6.47 -4.33 0.53
C ALA A 114 7.39 -5.02 -0.48
N LEU A 115 8.22 -5.92 0.00
CA LEU A 115 9.11 -6.67 -0.89
C LEU A 115 8.32 -7.55 -1.85
N LYS A 116 7.27 -8.18 -1.37
CA LYS A 116 6.43 -9.03 -2.19
C LYS A 116 5.73 -8.22 -3.29
N ALA A 117 5.23 -7.05 -2.94
CA ALA A 117 4.55 -6.19 -3.89
C ALA A 117 5.49 -5.77 -5.02
N LEU A 118 6.71 -5.40 -4.67
CA LEU A 118 7.68 -4.96 -5.66
C LEU A 118 8.16 -6.11 -6.54
N ASN A 119 8.36 -7.27 -5.97
CA ASN A 119 8.78 -8.44 -6.74
C ASN A 119 7.71 -8.87 -7.73
N GLN A 120 6.45 -8.84 -7.33
CA GLN A 120 5.36 -9.26 -8.22
C GLN A 120 5.15 -8.28 -9.35
N SER A 121 5.35 -6.98 -9.11
CA SER A 121 5.21 -6.02 -10.19
C SER A 121 6.33 -6.13 -11.21
N ASP A 122 7.47 -6.71 -10.83
CA ASP A 122 8.61 -6.84 -11.73
C ASP A 122 8.61 -8.12 -12.55
N SER A 123 8.29 -9.25 -11.95
CA SER A 123 8.63 -10.52 -12.59
C SER A 123 7.48 -11.49 -12.75
N ALA A 124 6.42 -11.37 -11.99
CA ALA A 124 5.39 -12.39 -11.95
C ALA A 124 4.16 -12.05 -12.77
N ILE A 125 4.14 -10.91 -13.41
CA ILE A 125 2.94 -10.39 -14.05
C ILE A 125 2.40 -11.34 -15.12
N THR A 126 3.25 -11.82 -15.99
CA THR A 126 2.79 -12.64 -17.11
C THR A 126 2.50 -14.06 -16.72
N ILE A 127 3.21 -14.58 -15.74
CA ILE A 127 3.14 -16.01 -15.45
C ILE A 127 1.95 -16.37 -14.58
N LYS A 128 1.64 -15.51 -13.62
CA LYS A 128 0.67 -15.86 -12.60
C LYS A 128 -0.64 -15.10 -12.68
N LYS A 129 -0.88 -14.46 -13.79
CA LYS A 129 -2.02 -13.58 -13.92
C LYS A 129 -3.34 -14.29 -13.64
N SER A 130 -3.50 -15.49 -14.11
CA SER A 130 -4.74 -16.25 -13.91
C SER A 130 -4.91 -16.71 -12.47
N ASN A 131 -3.82 -16.85 -11.72
CA ASN A 131 -3.86 -17.35 -10.36
C ASN A 131 -3.80 -16.27 -9.30
N ILE A 132 -3.50 -15.05 -9.70
CA ILE A 132 -3.29 -13.95 -8.75
C ILE A 132 -4.52 -13.69 -7.90
N THR A 133 -5.71 -13.73 -8.49
CA THR A 133 -6.95 -13.44 -7.76
C THR A 133 -7.15 -14.38 -6.60
N CYS A 134 -7.02 -15.66 -6.82
CA CYS A 134 -7.15 -16.65 -5.75
C CYS A 134 -6.07 -16.49 -4.72
N SER A 135 -4.85 -16.26 -5.17
CA SER A 135 -3.71 -16.04 -4.29
C SER A 135 -3.93 -14.84 -3.39
N LYS A 136 -4.43 -13.75 -3.94
CA LYS A 136 -4.70 -12.54 -3.16
C LYS A 136 -5.80 -12.75 -2.14
N LEU A 137 -6.85 -13.49 -2.50
CA LEU A 137 -7.91 -13.78 -1.56
C LEU A 137 -7.41 -14.63 -0.39
N THR A 138 -6.56 -15.59 -0.69
CA THR A 138 -5.95 -16.41 0.36
C THR A 138 -5.09 -15.57 1.28
N ASN A 139 -4.28 -14.69 0.71
CA ASN A 139 -3.42 -13.81 1.49
C ASN A 139 -4.23 -12.85 2.35
N LEU A 140 -5.34 -12.36 1.81
CA LEU A 140 -6.22 -11.48 2.56
C LEU A 140 -6.75 -12.17 3.81
N ILE A 141 -7.13 -13.44 3.69
CA ILE A 141 -7.60 -14.23 4.82
C ILE A 141 -6.48 -14.44 5.83
N ILE A 142 -5.28 -14.74 5.38
CA ILE A 142 -4.15 -14.99 6.25
C ILE A 142 -3.78 -13.76 7.09
N TYR A 143 -3.86 -12.58 6.51
CA TYR A 143 -3.46 -11.36 7.21
C TYR A 143 -4.59 -10.76 8.07
N ASN A 144 -5.75 -11.35 8.05
CA ASN A 144 -6.81 -11.01 8.97
C ASN A 144 -6.47 -11.53 10.35
#